data_3f52c854394b8878d01511d2833285b5
#
_entry.id   3f52c854394b8878d01511d2833285b5
#
_cell.length_a   1.000
_cell.length_b   1.000
_cell.length_c   1.000
_cell.angle_alpha   90.00
_cell.angle_beta   90.00
_cell.angle_gamma   90.00
#
_symmetry.space_group_name_H-M   'P 1'
#
loop_
_entity.id
_entity.type
_entity.pdbx_description
1 polymer ?
#
loop_
_entity_poly.entity_id
_entity_poly.type
_entity_poly.pdbx_seq_one_letter_code
_entity_poly.pdbx_strand_id
1 'polypeptide(L)'
;MNNINSKIAFAICAHPDDIEFLMSGTLMRLGQAGYELHYMNIANGCCGSTTHNAVETASIRLTESQAAADFIGATFHEPLCNDLEVFYDQPTLAKLTAIVRNVAPDILLTHSPTDYMEDHTTTCRLAVTSAFCRGMPNYPT
;
A
#
# COMPACT_ATOMS: atom_id res chain seq x y z
N MET A 1 -16.64 13.17 -26.20
CA MET A 1 -16.80 12.40 -24.97
C MET A 1 -15.71 12.87 -24.03
N ASN A 2 -16.06 13.59 -22.99
CA ASN A 2 -15.10 14.10 -22.02
C ASN A 2 -14.52 12.92 -21.26
N ASN A 3 -13.23 12.64 -21.43
CA ASN A 3 -12.45 11.84 -20.47
C ASN A 3 -12.45 12.63 -19.15
N ILE A 4 -13.42 12.34 -18.30
CA ILE A 4 -13.33 12.70 -16.89
C ILE A 4 -12.26 11.74 -16.38
N ASN A 5 -11.02 12.24 -16.19
CA ASN A 5 -10.01 11.49 -15.45
C ASN A 5 -10.65 11.11 -14.12
N SER A 6 -10.89 9.82 -13.91
CA SER A 6 -11.38 9.34 -12.62
C SER A 6 -10.31 9.71 -11.59
N LYS A 7 -10.75 10.28 -10.44
CA LYS A 7 -9.84 10.53 -9.32
C LYS A 7 -9.40 9.19 -8.74
N ILE A 8 -8.19 9.12 -8.25
CA ILE A 8 -7.58 7.88 -7.75
C ILE A 8 -7.25 8.02 -6.27
N ALA A 9 -7.65 7.03 -5.48
CA ALA A 9 -7.27 6.87 -4.08
C ALA A 9 -6.44 5.62 -3.90
N PHE A 10 -5.25 5.76 -3.30
CA PHE A 10 -4.30 4.68 -3.09
C PHE A 10 -4.02 4.49 -1.61
N ALA A 11 -4.34 3.31 -1.08
CA ALA A 11 -3.99 2.90 0.29
C ALA A 11 -2.70 2.11 0.29
N ILE A 12 -1.73 2.56 1.09
CA ILE A 12 -0.42 1.91 1.27
C ILE A 12 -0.20 1.71 2.76
N CYS A 13 -0.28 0.45 3.22
CA CYS A 13 -0.01 0.06 4.61
C CYS A 13 1.11 -0.97 4.70
N ALA A 14 1.49 -1.36 5.92
CA ALA A 14 2.60 -2.26 6.15
C ALA A 14 2.24 -3.71 5.86
N HIS A 15 1.22 -4.25 6.52
CA HIS A 15 0.90 -5.68 6.51
C HIS A 15 -0.49 -5.97 5.96
N PRO A 16 -0.72 -7.19 5.46
CA PRO A 16 -2.08 -7.70 5.21
C PRO A 16 -2.94 -7.57 6.48
N ASP A 17 -4.11 -6.95 6.37
CA ASP A 17 -5.10 -6.56 7.35
C ASP A 17 -5.07 -5.10 7.84
N ASP A 18 -3.94 -4.41 7.79
CA ASP A 18 -3.85 -3.01 8.22
C ASP A 18 -4.85 -2.10 7.51
N ILE A 19 -5.00 -2.24 6.20
CA ILE A 19 -5.93 -1.44 5.40
C ILE A 19 -7.37 -1.70 5.84
N GLU A 20 -7.72 -2.97 6.06
CA GLU A 20 -9.05 -3.39 6.49
C GLU A 20 -9.40 -2.79 7.84
N PHE A 21 -8.48 -2.86 8.81
CA PHE A 21 -8.72 -2.35 10.17
C PHE A 21 -8.68 -0.82 10.26
N LEU A 22 -7.78 -0.17 9.51
CA LEU A 22 -7.49 1.24 9.72
C LEU A 22 -8.23 2.17 8.78
N MET A 23 -8.51 1.76 7.53
CA MET A 23 -8.99 2.68 6.51
C MET A 23 -9.99 2.12 5.48
N SER A 24 -10.46 0.88 5.63
CA SER A 24 -11.39 0.29 4.68
C SER A 24 -12.68 1.10 4.52
N GLY A 25 -13.24 1.61 5.62
CA GLY A 25 -14.43 2.46 5.58
C GLY A 25 -14.20 3.75 4.79
N THR A 26 -13.03 4.37 4.91
CA THR A 26 -12.65 5.56 4.14
C THR A 26 -12.51 5.23 2.65
N LEU A 27 -11.84 4.11 2.30
CA LEU A 27 -11.72 3.66 0.92
C LEU A 27 -13.08 3.38 0.28
N MET A 28 -13.97 2.67 0.98
CA MET A 28 -15.33 2.39 0.50
C MET A 28 -16.10 3.68 0.24
N ARG A 29 -15.97 4.69 1.11
CA ARG A 29 -16.59 6.02 0.91
C ARG A 29 -16.00 6.75 -0.29
N LEU A 30 -14.68 6.66 -0.51
CA LEU A 30 -14.03 7.23 -1.69
C LEU A 30 -14.50 6.52 -2.98
N GLY A 31 -14.61 5.19 -2.97
CA GLY A 31 -15.18 4.44 -4.08
C GLY A 31 -16.63 4.85 -4.41
N GLN A 32 -17.47 5.01 -3.39
CA GLN A 32 -18.84 5.54 -3.56
C GLN A 32 -18.88 6.98 -4.12
N ALA A 33 -17.83 7.76 -3.85
CA ALA A 33 -17.67 9.11 -4.40
C ALA A 33 -17.05 9.13 -5.81
N GLY A 34 -16.82 7.94 -6.42
CA GLY A 34 -16.36 7.81 -7.80
C GLY A 34 -14.82 7.77 -7.95
N TYR A 35 -14.09 7.54 -6.87
CA TYR A 35 -12.64 7.30 -6.96
C TYR A 35 -12.36 5.88 -7.44
N GLU A 36 -11.38 5.73 -8.32
CA GLU A 36 -10.70 4.47 -8.57
C GLU A 36 -9.84 4.12 -7.36
N LEU A 37 -9.94 2.88 -6.87
CA LEU A 37 -9.26 2.47 -5.65
C LEU A 37 -8.05 1.60 -5.95
N HIS A 38 -6.94 1.84 -5.24
CA HIS A 38 -5.73 1.03 -5.24
C HIS A 38 -5.37 0.61 -3.83
N TYR A 39 -4.84 -0.61 -3.70
CA TYR A 39 -4.56 -1.29 -2.44
C TYR A 39 -3.17 -1.92 -2.46
N MET A 40 -2.32 -1.63 -1.47
CA MET A 40 -0.98 -2.19 -1.35
C MET A 40 -0.55 -2.38 0.10
N ASN A 41 -0.04 -3.56 0.43
CA ASN A 41 0.75 -3.79 1.63
C ASN A 41 2.23 -3.86 1.24
N ILE A 42 3.12 -3.15 1.95
CA ILE A 42 4.57 -3.13 1.65
C ILE A 42 5.20 -4.47 1.99
N ALA A 43 4.83 -5.07 3.13
CA ALA A 43 5.27 -6.37 3.60
C ALA A 43 4.22 -7.46 3.32
N ASN A 44 4.67 -8.71 3.26
CA ASN A 44 3.87 -9.85 2.81
C ASN A 44 3.15 -10.62 3.94
N GLY A 45 3.30 -10.21 5.20
CA GLY A 45 2.64 -10.84 6.35
C GLY A 45 3.27 -12.16 6.81
N CYS A 46 4.47 -12.50 6.36
CA CYS A 46 5.09 -13.81 6.58
C CYS A 46 5.35 -14.20 8.04
N CYS A 47 5.43 -13.21 8.95
CA CYS A 47 5.62 -13.44 10.38
C CYS A 47 4.29 -13.55 11.17
N GLY A 48 3.15 -13.38 10.53
CA GLY A 48 1.83 -13.28 11.18
C GLY A 48 1.17 -14.62 11.57
N SER A 49 1.93 -15.70 11.77
CA SER A 49 1.37 -17.00 12.17
C SER A 49 2.21 -17.69 13.24
N THR A 50 1.53 -18.44 14.11
CA THR A 50 2.17 -19.35 15.09
C THR A 50 2.08 -20.82 14.68
N THR A 51 1.39 -21.15 13.59
CA THR A 51 1.09 -22.52 13.15
C THR A 51 1.63 -22.86 11.76
N HIS A 52 1.84 -21.85 10.90
CA HIS A 52 2.38 -22.01 9.56
C HIS A 52 3.82 -21.45 9.49
N ASN A 53 4.62 -22.03 8.61
CA ASN A 53 5.94 -21.44 8.30
C ASN A 53 5.80 -20.14 7.50
N ALA A 54 6.90 -19.39 7.35
CA ALA A 54 6.88 -18.08 6.72
C ALA A 54 6.38 -18.10 5.26
N VAL A 55 6.73 -19.14 4.48
CA VAL A 55 6.31 -19.25 3.07
C VAL A 55 4.81 -19.52 2.97
N GLU A 56 4.31 -20.45 3.77
CA GLU A 56 2.87 -20.76 3.83
C GLU A 56 2.08 -19.53 4.31
N THR A 57 2.56 -18.86 5.35
CA THR A 57 1.91 -17.66 5.90
C THR A 57 1.85 -16.56 4.83
N ALA A 58 2.94 -16.25 4.15
CA ALA A 58 2.96 -15.25 3.09
C ALA A 58 1.95 -15.58 1.98
N SER A 59 1.84 -16.85 1.57
CA SER A 59 0.86 -17.30 0.55
C SER A 59 -0.59 -17.11 1.01
N ILE A 60 -0.90 -17.46 2.26
CA ILE A 60 -2.23 -17.26 2.85
C ILE A 60 -2.56 -15.77 2.89
N ARG A 61 -1.66 -14.94 3.44
CA ARG A 61 -1.84 -13.51 3.58
C ARG A 61 -1.98 -12.79 2.24
N LEU A 62 -1.26 -13.25 1.21
CA LEU A 62 -1.41 -12.73 -0.15
C LEU A 62 -2.85 -12.97 -0.67
N THR A 63 -3.35 -14.20 -0.51
CA THR A 63 -4.71 -14.55 -0.93
C THR A 63 -5.77 -13.71 -0.20
N GLU A 64 -5.60 -13.50 1.10
CA GLU A 64 -6.49 -12.67 1.92
C GLU A 64 -6.47 -11.20 1.46
N SER A 65 -5.29 -10.63 1.21
CA SER A 65 -5.15 -9.25 0.73
C SER A 65 -5.77 -9.03 -0.65
N GLN A 66 -5.58 -9.99 -1.56
CA GLN A 66 -6.22 -9.96 -2.88
C GLN A 66 -7.74 -10.00 -2.76
N ALA A 67 -8.26 -10.90 -1.91
CA ALA A 67 -9.70 -10.98 -1.67
C ALA A 67 -10.27 -9.70 -1.04
N ALA A 68 -9.54 -9.07 -0.12
CA ALA A 68 -9.92 -7.79 0.49
C ALA A 68 -9.95 -6.65 -0.54
N ALA A 69 -8.94 -6.56 -1.40
CA ALA A 69 -8.89 -5.59 -2.48
C ALA A 69 -10.06 -5.80 -3.47
N ASP A 70 -10.30 -7.03 -3.89
CA ASP A 70 -11.41 -7.40 -4.81
C ASP A 70 -12.76 -7.04 -4.20
N PHE A 71 -12.95 -7.27 -2.90
CA PHE A 71 -14.21 -6.98 -2.20
C PHE A 71 -14.62 -5.51 -2.29
N ILE A 72 -13.65 -4.59 -2.24
CA ILE A 72 -13.90 -3.15 -2.36
C ILE A 72 -13.72 -2.62 -3.79
N GLY A 73 -13.43 -3.49 -4.76
CA GLY A 73 -13.18 -3.11 -6.16
C GLY A 73 -11.88 -2.35 -6.37
N ALA A 74 -10.86 -2.59 -5.53
CA ALA A 74 -9.57 -1.93 -5.64
C ALA A 74 -8.60 -2.74 -6.51
N THR A 75 -7.73 -2.05 -7.24
CA THR A 75 -6.58 -2.65 -7.91
C THR A 75 -5.53 -3.04 -6.87
N PHE A 76 -5.20 -4.32 -6.80
CA PHE A 76 -4.18 -4.86 -5.90
C PHE A 76 -2.78 -4.65 -6.45
N HIS A 77 -1.83 -4.32 -5.56
CA HIS A 77 -0.40 -4.24 -5.85
C HIS A 77 0.38 -5.20 -4.96
N GLU A 78 1.35 -5.90 -5.55
CA GLU A 78 2.20 -6.87 -4.87
C GLU A 78 3.06 -6.24 -3.78
N PRO A 79 3.35 -6.98 -2.69
CA PRO A 79 4.25 -6.52 -1.64
C PRO A 79 5.69 -6.42 -2.14
N LEU A 80 6.52 -5.63 -1.46
CA LEU A 80 7.93 -5.40 -1.83
C LEU A 80 8.93 -6.19 -0.99
N CYS A 81 8.55 -6.63 0.22
CA CYS A 81 9.46 -7.27 1.18
C CYS A 81 8.72 -8.19 2.17
N ASN A 82 9.48 -8.84 3.03
CA ASN A 82 8.97 -9.59 4.17
C ASN A 82 8.62 -8.66 5.35
N ASP A 83 7.89 -9.18 6.34
CA ASP A 83 7.67 -8.50 7.61
C ASP A 83 9.01 -8.22 8.31
N LEU A 84 9.09 -7.08 8.99
CA LEU A 84 10.27 -6.57 9.69
C LEU A 84 11.48 -6.29 8.78
N GLU A 85 11.28 -6.36 7.47
CA GLU A 85 12.26 -5.97 6.44
C GLU A 85 11.81 -4.73 5.66
N VAL A 86 10.90 -3.95 6.22
CA VAL A 86 10.48 -2.65 5.66
C VAL A 86 11.55 -1.62 6.00
N PHE A 87 12.52 -1.42 5.10
CA PHE A 87 13.60 -0.48 5.31
C PHE A 87 13.40 0.82 4.53
N TYR A 88 13.70 1.94 5.19
CA TYR A 88 13.76 3.22 4.51
C TYR A 88 15.12 3.35 3.81
N ASP A 89 15.22 2.77 2.65
CA ASP A 89 16.40 2.80 1.81
C ASP A 89 16.08 3.22 0.37
N GLN A 90 17.11 3.51 -0.39
CA GLN A 90 16.95 4.00 -1.76
C GLN A 90 16.28 2.97 -2.68
N PRO A 91 16.63 1.67 -2.67
CA PRO A 91 15.98 0.69 -3.54
C PRO A 91 14.48 0.54 -3.27
N THR A 92 14.07 0.49 -2.01
CA THR A 92 12.66 0.37 -1.61
C THR A 92 11.88 1.63 -1.98
N LEU A 93 12.44 2.80 -1.69
CA LEU A 93 11.82 4.08 -2.05
C LEU A 93 11.68 4.24 -3.57
N ALA A 94 12.69 3.83 -4.36
CA ALA A 94 12.63 3.90 -5.81
C ALA A 94 11.53 3.01 -6.39
N LYS A 95 11.40 1.76 -5.91
CA LYS A 95 10.34 0.83 -6.31
C LYS A 95 8.95 1.40 -5.99
N LEU A 96 8.76 1.87 -4.76
CA LEU A 96 7.48 2.44 -4.36
C LEU A 96 7.16 3.72 -5.15
N THR A 97 8.16 4.58 -5.39
CA THR A 97 7.97 5.79 -6.19
C THR A 97 7.57 5.46 -7.63
N ALA A 98 8.12 4.38 -8.23
CA ALA A 98 7.71 3.92 -9.56
C ALA A 98 6.23 3.53 -9.58
N ILE A 99 5.75 2.79 -8.57
CA ILE A 99 4.35 2.41 -8.43
C ILE A 99 3.46 3.65 -8.28
N VAL A 100 3.83 4.57 -7.37
CA VAL A 100 3.08 5.81 -7.13
C VAL A 100 3.02 6.70 -8.36
N ARG A 101 4.09 6.75 -9.18
CA ARG A 101 4.10 7.46 -10.47
C ARG A 101 3.13 6.83 -11.47
N ASN A 102 3.11 5.50 -11.58
CA ASN A 102 2.21 4.78 -12.48
C ASN A 102 0.74 4.94 -12.09
N VAL A 103 0.43 4.82 -10.81
CA VAL A 103 -0.93 4.99 -10.27
C VAL A 103 -1.36 6.46 -10.34
N ALA A 104 -0.45 7.38 -10.07
CA ALA A 104 -0.70 8.83 -10.05
C ALA A 104 -1.87 9.25 -9.15
N PRO A 105 -1.93 8.81 -7.87
CA PRO A 105 -3.09 9.03 -7.02
C PRO A 105 -3.32 10.52 -6.70
N ASP A 106 -4.61 10.90 -6.55
CA ASP A 106 -5.03 12.20 -6.01
C ASP A 106 -5.02 12.19 -4.48
N ILE A 107 -5.32 11.03 -3.89
CA ILE A 107 -5.28 10.78 -2.45
C ILE A 107 -4.42 9.56 -2.19
N LEU A 108 -3.45 9.69 -1.27
CA LEU A 108 -2.67 8.59 -0.75
C LEU A 108 -2.95 8.47 0.74
N LEU A 109 -3.41 7.29 1.17
CA LEU A 109 -3.68 6.96 2.57
C LEU A 109 -2.59 6.02 3.07
N THR A 110 -2.08 6.26 4.27
CA THR A 110 -1.04 5.44 4.89
C THR A 110 -1.12 5.52 6.41
N HIS A 111 -0.23 4.82 7.11
CA HIS A 111 -0.10 4.88 8.58
C HIS A 111 0.20 6.28 9.11
N SER A 112 -0.01 6.45 10.41
CA SER A 112 0.48 7.62 11.15
C SER A 112 2.03 7.67 11.16
N PRO A 113 2.64 8.87 11.17
CA PRO A 113 4.09 9.00 11.36
C PRO A 113 4.54 8.62 12.78
N THR A 114 3.61 8.53 13.71
CA THR A 114 3.83 8.06 15.10
C THR A 114 3.00 6.82 15.33
N ASP A 115 3.66 5.68 15.48
CA ASP A 115 3.04 4.37 15.66
C ASP A 115 3.93 3.52 16.59
N TYR A 116 3.33 2.51 17.22
CA TYR A 116 4.05 1.59 18.09
C TYR A 116 4.93 0.58 17.32
N MET A 117 4.65 0.39 16.02
CA MET A 117 5.28 -0.63 15.19
C MET A 117 6.21 -0.02 14.14
N GLU A 118 7.45 -0.53 14.08
CA GLU A 118 8.49 -0.01 13.18
C GLU A 118 8.08 -0.08 11.70
N ASP A 119 7.52 -1.21 11.25
CA ASP A 119 7.06 -1.35 9.87
C ASP A 119 5.99 -0.32 9.50
N HIS A 120 5.10 0.05 10.43
CA HIS A 120 4.08 1.07 10.21
C HIS A 120 4.69 2.46 10.01
N THR A 121 5.59 2.87 10.90
CA THR A 121 6.27 4.17 10.80
C THR A 121 7.14 4.26 9.55
N THR A 122 7.87 3.19 9.21
CA THR A 122 8.71 3.15 8.01
C THR A 122 7.85 3.17 6.75
N THR A 123 6.75 2.42 6.70
CA THR A 123 5.79 2.47 5.59
C THR A 123 5.23 3.88 5.41
N CYS A 124 4.83 4.56 6.48
CA CYS A 124 4.40 5.96 6.40
C CYS A 124 5.47 6.85 5.77
N ARG A 125 6.71 6.75 6.23
CA ARG A 125 7.82 7.55 5.70
C ARG A 125 8.08 7.28 4.22
N LEU A 126 8.07 6.02 3.81
CA LEU A 126 8.22 5.61 2.41
C LEU A 126 7.07 6.16 1.54
N ALA A 127 5.83 5.97 1.98
CA ALA A 127 4.65 6.40 1.24
C ALA A 127 4.60 7.93 1.06
N VAL A 128 4.82 8.69 2.13
CA VAL A 128 4.86 10.16 2.08
C VAL A 128 6.01 10.65 1.19
N THR A 129 7.21 10.05 1.32
CA THR A 129 8.34 10.44 0.49
C THR A 129 8.14 10.07 -0.97
N SER A 130 7.57 8.90 -1.27
CA SER A 130 7.28 8.49 -2.65
C SER A 130 6.26 9.42 -3.33
N ALA A 131 5.23 9.86 -2.58
CA ALA A 131 4.28 10.85 -3.07
C ALA A 131 4.95 12.19 -3.40
N PHE A 132 5.90 12.62 -2.58
CA PHE A 132 6.70 13.83 -2.83
C PHE A 132 7.63 13.64 -4.04
N CYS A 133 8.36 12.51 -4.11
CA CYS A 133 9.27 12.19 -5.19
C CYS A 133 8.57 11.98 -6.54
N ARG A 134 7.26 11.71 -6.54
CA ARG A 134 6.47 11.59 -7.77
C ARG A 134 6.66 12.77 -8.72
N GLY A 135 6.71 13.98 -8.16
CA GLY A 135 6.87 15.23 -8.90
C GLY A 135 8.32 15.63 -9.18
N MET A 136 9.30 14.78 -8.85
CA MET A 136 10.74 15.09 -8.98
C MET A 136 11.34 14.35 -10.17
N PRO A 137 11.51 14.98 -11.37
CA PRO A 137 12.00 14.29 -12.57
C PRO A 137 13.40 13.66 -12.40
N ASN A 138 14.24 14.26 -11.56
CA ASN A 138 15.61 13.80 -11.31
C ASN A 138 15.72 12.68 -10.28
N TYR A 139 14.61 12.30 -9.60
CA TYR A 139 14.63 11.16 -8.72
C TYR A 139 14.51 9.85 -9.54
N PRO A 140 15.54 8.98 -9.56
CA PRO A 140 15.55 7.78 -10.38
C PRO A 140 14.62 6.70 -9.82
N THR A 141 13.89 6.05 -10.73
CA THR A 141 13.02 4.90 -10.40
C THR A 141 13.23 3.75 -11.36
#